data_aaf48b61244a5f0afd35f493131bd053
#
_entry.id   aaf48b61244a5f0afd35f493131bd053
#
_cell.length_a   1.000
_cell.length_b   1.000
_cell.length_c   1.000
_cell.angle_alpha   90.00
_cell.angle_beta   90.00
_cell.angle_gamma   90.00
#
_symmetry.space_group_name_H-M   'P 1'
#
loop_
_entity.id
_entity.type
_entity.pdbx_description
1 polymer ?
#
loop_
_entity_poly.entity_id
_entity_poly.type
_entity_poly.pdbx_seq_one_letter_code
_entity_poly.pdbx_strand_id
1 'polypeptide(L)'
;MQPPFLGGLAARTKEHFFPEALETSADSNWGLSFGQDGEPPAANATYETLAKYNTYYAEDTKEKRIYLTFDAGFENGNTEAILDALKKHLVPATFFVVGTYIKNNPELIRRMKEEGHTVGNHTYHHPDMSQISTKESFEKELQDVEAEYQKITGEEMTKFYRPPQGKYNED
;
A
#
# COMPACT_ATOMS: atom_id res chain seq x y z
N MET A 1 37.46 26.11 40.26
CA MET A 1 37.32 26.13 38.79
C MET A 1 37.20 24.69 38.32
N GLN A 2 36.00 24.23 38.04
CA GLN A 2 35.75 22.92 37.45
C GLN A 2 35.61 23.08 35.94
N PRO A 3 36.15 22.19 35.10
CA PRO A 3 35.98 22.24 33.66
C PRO A 3 34.59 21.71 33.26
N PRO A 4 34.04 22.17 32.11
CA PRO A 4 32.71 21.81 31.68
C PRO A 4 32.66 20.37 31.12
N PHE A 5 31.62 19.65 31.52
CA PHE A 5 31.25 18.35 30.99
C PHE A 5 30.82 18.52 29.51
N LEU A 6 31.61 18.01 28.59
CA LEU A 6 31.22 17.76 27.22
C LEU A 6 30.41 16.45 27.21
N GLY A 7 29.11 16.58 27.34
CA GLY A 7 28.17 15.50 27.07
C GLY A 7 28.11 15.23 25.58
N GLY A 8 28.83 14.20 25.14
CA GLY A 8 28.68 13.67 23.78
C GLY A 8 27.27 13.12 23.59
N LEU A 9 26.51 13.75 22.70
CA LEU A 9 25.28 13.19 22.20
C LEU A 9 25.66 11.98 21.35
N ALA A 10 25.60 10.79 21.94
CA ALA A 10 25.65 9.56 21.17
C ALA A 10 24.40 9.53 20.29
N ALA A 11 24.60 9.69 18.99
CA ALA A 11 23.57 9.41 18.01
C ALA A 11 23.12 7.96 18.23
N ARG A 12 21.90 7.78 18.77
CA ARG A 12 21.23 6.49 18.76
C ARG A 12 20.97 6.16 17.32
N THR A 13 21.76 5.26 16.75
CA THR A 13 21.41 4.56 15.53
C THR A 13 20.08 3.85 15.81
N LYS A 14 19.00 4.25 15.13
CA LYS A 14 17.76 3.48 15.13
C LYS A 14 18.12 2.09 14.60
N GLU A 15 18.06 1.09 15.45
CA GLU A 15 18.11 -0.29 14.99
C GLU A 15 16.86 -0.51 14.13
N HIS A 16 17.06 -0.63 12.82
CA HIS A 16 15.99 -1.02 11.90
C HIS A 16 15.67 -2.50 12.14
N PHE A 17 14.39 -2.80 12.32
CA PHE A 17 13.90 -4.15 12.58
C PHE A 17 13.66 -4.96 11.30
N PHE A 18 13.98 -4.39 10.15
CA PHE A 18 13.75 -5.05 8.85
C PHE A 18 14.93 -5.95 8.48
N PRO A 19 14.67 -7.14 7.90
CA PRO A 19 15.71 -7.93 7.29
C PRO A 19 16.36 -7.18 6.12
N GLU A 20 17.63 -7.52 5.83
CA GLU A 20 18.32 -6.95 4.67
C GLU A 20 17.53 -7.23 3.39
N ALA A 21 17.55 -6.26 2.46
CA ALA A 21 16.92 -6.42 1.17
C ALA A 21 17.54 -7.61 0.42
N LEU A 22 16.70 -8.38 -0.25
CA LEU A 22 17.17 -9.42 -1.14
C LEU A 22 17.87 -8.77 -2.33
N GLU A 23 19.12 -9.16 -2.60
CA GLU A 23 19.77 -8.80 -3.86
C GLU A 23 19.02 -9.48 -5.00
N THR A 24 18.19 -8.73 -5.71
CA THR A 24 17.50 -9.23 -6.89
C THR A 24 18.17 -8.69 -8.14
N SER A 25 18.32 -9.58 -9.12
CA SER A 25 18.65 -9.21 -10.49
C SER A 25 17.61 -8.22 -11.04
N ALA A 26 18.04 -7.29 -11.83
CA ALA A 26 17.43 -6.15 -12.51
C ALA A 26 15.98 -6.20 -13.02
N ASP A 27 15.14 -7.10 -12.59
CA ASP A 27 13.72 -7.09 -12.91
C ASP A 27 12.97 -6.28 -11.83
N SER A 28 12.47 -5.15 -12.23
CA SER A 28 11.75 -4.12 -11.46
C SER A 28 10.39 -4.57 -10.90
N ASN A 29 10.21 -5.85 -10.60
CA ASN A 29 8.99 -6.37 -10.01
C ASN A 29 9.11 -6.40 -8.49
N TRP A 30 8.11 -5.84 -7.82
CA TRP A 30 7.98 -5.94 -6.39
C TRP A 30 7.83 -7.39 -5.93
N GLY A 31 8.55 -7.78 -4.90
CA GLY A 31 8.43 -9.11 -4.29
C GLY A 31 8.75 -9.11 -2.81
N LEU A 32 8.08 -10.01 -2.09
CA LEU A 32 8.33 -10.29 -0.68
C LEU A 32 8.83 -11.72 -0.52
N SER A 33 9.79 -11.91 0.39
CA SER A 33 10.24 -13.22 0.86
C SER A 33 9.88 -13.37 2.33
N PHE A 34 9.20 -14.46 2.66
CA PHE A 34 8.79 -14.77 4.03
C PHE A 34 9.83 -15.68 4.67
N GLY A 35 10.39 -15.22 5.81
CA GLY A 35 11.36 -15.95 6.61
C GLY A 35 10.70 -16.83 7.68
N GLN A 36 11.19 -16.73 8.91
CA GLN A 36 10.65 -17.49 10.04
C GLN A 36 9.36 -16.85 10.58
N ASP A 37 8.53 -17.67 11.23
CA ASP A 37 7.32 -17.21 11.87
C ASP A 37 7.58 -16.12 12.90
N GLY A 38 6.85 -15.01 12.78
CA GLY A 38 6.97 -13.86 13.67
C GLY A 38 7.98 -12.81 13.24
N GLU A 39 8.67 -13.01 12.13
CA GLU A 39 9.54 -12.01 11.53
C GLU A 39 8.84 -11.27 10.38
N PRO A 40 9.12 -9.97 10.17
CA PRO A 40 8.61 -9.26 9.02
C PRO A 40 9.21 -9.84 7.73
N PRO A 41 8.48 -9.81 6.60
CA PRO A 41 9.01 -10.25 5.32
C PRO A 41 10.17 -9.35 4.87
N ALA A 42 11.13 -9.92 4.15
CA ALA A 42 12.12 -9.16 3.39
C ALA A 42 11.53 -8.74 2.05
N ALA A 43 11.85 -7.51 1.61
CA ALA A 43 11.49 -7.01 0.29
C ALA A 43 12.70 -6.99 -0.64
N ASN A 44 12.47 -6.86 -1.94
CA ASN A 44 13.52 -6.66 -2.93
C ASN A 44 14.01 -5.20 -3.06
N ALA A 45 13.60 -4.34 -2.13
CA ALA A 45 14.13 -2.98 -1.95
C ALA A 45 14.28 -2.69 -0.47
N THR A 46 15.24 -1.84 -0.09
CA THR A 46 15.45 -1.49 1.33
C THR A 46 14.35 -0.56 1.82
N TYR A 47 14.08 -0.61 3.12
CA TYR A 47 13.14 0.31 3.76
C TYR A 47 13.53 1.78 3.52
N GLU A 48 14.82 2.10 3.61
CA GLU A 48 15.33 3.47 3.38
C GLU A 48 15.12 3.95 1.95
N THR A 49 15.23 3.06 0.97
CA THR A 49 14.95 3.38 -0.43
C THR A 49 13.46 3.66 -0.63
N LEU A 50 12.59 2.81 -0.10
CA LEU A 50 11.16 2.96 -0.23
C LEU A 50 10.62 4.18 0.52
N ALA A 51 11.16 4.47 1.71
CA ALA A 51 10.75 5.61 2.52
C ALA A 51 10.95 6.97 1.81
N LYS A 52 11.94 7.07 0.91
CA LYS A 52 12.16 8.28 0.09
C LYS A 52 10.95 8.61 -0.81
N TYR A 53 10.19 7.59 -1.17
CA TYR A 53 9.01 7.69 -2.04
C TYR A 53 7.69 7.52 -1.25
N ASN A 54 7.73 7.61 0.08
CA ASN A 54 6.57 7.31 0.95
C ASN A 54 5.93 5.95 0.64
N THR A 55 6.76 4.97 0.32
CA THR A 55 6.32 3.61 -0.01
C THR A 55 6.60 2.68 1.15
N TYR A 56 5.62 1.84 1.48
CA TYR A 56 5.67 0.98 2.66
C TYR A 56 5.20 -0.43 2.30
N TYR A 57 5.82 -1.44 2.90
CA TYR A 57 5.38 -2.84 2.82
C TYR A 57 5.23 -3.48 4.21
N ALA A 58 5.80 -2.86 5.23
CA ALA A 58 5.71 -3.26 6.62
C ALA A 58 5.89 -2.02 7.51
N GLU A 59 5.49 -2.10 8.76
CA GLU A 59 5.72 -1.07 9.76
C GLU A 59 7.02 -1.38 10.51
N ASP A 60 7.86 -0.35 10.75
CA ASP A 60 9.07 -0.46 11.58
C ASP A 60 8.68 -0.49 13.06
N THR A 61 8.20 -1.63 13.52
CA THR A 61 7.74 -1.83 14.91
C THR A 61 8.07 -3.23 15.39
N LYS A 62 8.26 -3.36 16.71
CA LYS A 62 8.36 -4.65 17.41
C LYS A 62 6.99 -5.19 17.86
N GLU A 63 5.92 -4.41 17.63
CA GLU A 63 4.58 -4.84 17.96
C GLU A 63 4.08 -5.85 16.93
N LYS A 64 3.35 -6.86 17.43
CA LYS A 64 2.74 -7.87 16.56
C LYS A 64 1.48 -7.30 15.91
N ARG A 65 1.64 -6.67 14.74
CA ARG A 65 0.56 -6.07 13.94
C ARG A 65 0.51 -6.72 12.57
N ILE A 66 -0.70 -6.88 12.06
CA ILE A 66 -0.97 -7.33 10.69
C ILE A 66 -1.87 -6.28 10.04
N TYR A 67 -1.50 -5.87 8.84
CA TYR A 67 -2.30 -4.98 8.00
C TYR A 67 -2.93 -5.80 6.88
N LEU A 68 -4.26 -5.88 6.89
CA LEU A 68 -5.00 -6.58 5.84
C LEU A 68 -5.21 -5.66 4.64
N THR A 69 -4.77 -6.10 3.48
CA THR A 69 -4.98 -5.39 2.21
C THR A 69 -5.55 -6.34 1.17
N PHE A 70 -6.45 -5.82 0.34
CA PHE A 70 -7.11 -6.56 -0.73
C PHE A 70 -7.00 -5.78 -2.03
N ASP A 71 -6.62 -6.45 -3.11
CA ASP A 71 -6.69 -5.90 -4.45
C ASP A 71 -7.99 -6.36 -5.12
N ALA A 72 -8.83 -5.41 -5.53
CA ALA A 72 -10.16 -5.68 -6.06
C ALA A 72 -10.28 -5.15 -7.50
N GLY A 73 -10.15 -6.06 -8.46
CA GLY A 73 -10.27 -5.78 -9.89
C GLY A 73 -11.53 -6.34 -10.53
N PHE A 74 -12.04 -7.45 -10.03
CA PHE A 74 -13.24 -8.11 -10.52
C PHE A 74 -14.03 -8.72 -9.36
N GLU A 75 -15.37 -8.51 -9.36
CA GLU A 75 -16.25 -9.09 -8.36
C GLU A 75 -16.75 -10.47 -8.81
N ASN A 76 -16.52 -11.47 -7.98
CA ASN A 76 -16.96 -12.84 -8.19
C ASN A 76 -17.81 -13.40 -7.04
N GLY A 77 -18.40 -12.51 -6.23
CA GLY A 77 -19.29 -12.86 -5.13
C GLY A 77 -18.59 -13.05 -3.78
N ASN A 78 -17.30 -12.72 -3.66
CA ASN A 78 -16.56 -12.90 -2.41
C ASN A 78 -16.50 -11.66 -1.53
N THR A 79 -16.60 -10.46 -2.10
CA THR A 79 -16.34 -9.21 -1.36
C THR A 79 -17.34 -8.99 -0.23
N GLU A 80 -18.61 -9.33 -0.42
CA GLU A 80 -19.62 -9.21 0.65
C GLU A 80 -19.25 -10.07 1.85
N ALA A 81 -18.87 -11.33 1.63
CA ALA A 81 -18.47 -12.23 2.72
C ALA A 81 -17.19 -11.77 3.43
N ILE A 82 -16.25 -11.17 2.71
CA ILE A 82 -15.05 -10.57 3.29
C ILE A 82 -15.43 -9.40 4.19
N LEU A 83 -16.27 -8.47 3.72
CA LEU A 83 -16.76 -7.33 4.49
C LEU A 83 -17.54 -7.79 5.74
N ASP A 84 -18.39 -8.80 5.62
CA ASP A 84 -19.11 -9.38 6.76
C ASP A 84 -18.15 -9.93 7.83
N ALA A 85 -17.10 -10.63 7.40
CA ALA A 85 -16.08 -11.14 8.30
C ALA A 85 -15.29 -10.02 9.00
N LEU A 86 -14.87 -9.01 8.26
CA LEU A 86 -14.17 -7.85 8.81
C LEU A 86 -15.03 -7.10 9.82
N LYS A 87 -16.29 -6.86 9.48
CA LYS A 87 -17.28 -6.22 10.37
C LYS A 87 -17.51 -7.02 11.65
N LYS A 88 -17.71 -8.35 11.51
CA LYS A 88 -17.91 -9.25 12.64
C LYS A 88 -16.76 -9.19 13.64
N HIS A 89 -15.54 -9.05 13.15
CA HIS A 89 -14.34 -9.04 13.99
C HIS A 89 -13.82 -7.63 14.31
N LEU A 90 -14.51 -6.58 13.86
CA LEU A 90 -14.12 -5.17 14.05
C LEU A 90 -12.71 -4.88 13.52
N VAL A 91 -12.35 -5.46 12.38
CA VAL A 91 -11.04 -5.33 11.75
C VAL A 91 -11.12 -4.37 10.58
N PRO A 92 -10.43 -3.21 10.62
CA PRO A 92 -10.29 -2.36 9.46
C PRO A 92 -9.33 -3.01 8.43
N ALA A 93 -9.55 -2.72 7.16
CA ALA A 93 -8.71 -3.18 6.07
C ALA A 93 -8.53 -2.09 5.01
N THR A 94 -7.58 -2.27 4.10
CA THR A 94 -7.41 -1.42 2.93
C THR A 94 -7.76 -2.21 1.67
N PHE A 95 -8.63 -1.63 0.84
CA PHE A 95 -9.00 -2.17 -0.46
C PHE A 95 -8.41 -1.30 -1.56
N PHE A 96 -7.47 -1.83 -2.33
CA PHE A 96 -6.96 -1.18 -3.54
C PHE A 96 -7.86 -1.58 -4.71
N VAL A 97 -8.61 -0.63 -5.24
CA VAL A 97 -9.68 -0.88 -6.19
C VAL A 97 -9.38 -0.34 -7.57
N VAL A 98 -9.71 -1.13 -8.59
CA VAL A 98 -9.62 -0.73 -9.99
C VAL A 98 -10.84 0.13 -10.36
N GLY A 99 -10.67 1.11 -11.24
CA GLY A 99 -11.76 2.02 -11.62
C GLY A 99 -12.98 1.30 -12.19
N THR A 100 -12.77 0.25 -12.98
CA THR A 100 -13.86 -0.59 -13.50
C THR A 100 -14.60 -1.35 -12.40
N TYR A 101 -13.91 -1.76 -11.33
CA TYR A 101 -14.55 -2.37 -10.16
C TYR A 101 -15.47 -1.39 -9.43
N ILE A 102 -14.99 -0.15 -9.21
CA ILE A 102 -15.80 0.92 -8.58
C ILE A 102 -17.09 1.14 -9.37
N LYS A 103 -16.96 1.30 -10.68
CA LYS A 103 -18.10 1.57 -11.59
C LYS A 103 -19.15 0.45 -11.57
N ASN A 104 -18.69 -0.80 -11.51
CA ASN A 104 -19.58 -1.96 -11.60
C ASN A 104 -20.17 -2.35 -10.24
N ASN A 105 -19.55 -1.95 -9.13
CA ASN A 105 -19.93 -2.36 -7.77
C ASN A 105 -20.05 -1.18 -6.80
N PRO A 106 -20.84 -0.13 -7.13
CA PRO A 106 -20.90 1.09 -6.33
C PRO A 106 -21.36 0.84 -4.89
N GLU A 107 -22.21 -0.17 -4.67
CA GLU A 107 -22.71 -0.50 -3.33
C GLU A 107 -21.59 -1.07 -2.43
N LEU A 108 -20.71 -1.89 -3.00
CA LEU A 108 -19.57 -2.42 -2.25
C LEU A 108 -18.58 -1.32 -1.87
N ILE A 109 -18.37 -0.34 -2.75
CA ILE A 109 -17.52 0.82 -2.45
C ILE A 109 -18.11 1.66 -1.32
N ARG A 110 -19.42 1.96 -1.34
CA ARG A 110 -20.09 2.66 -0.24
C ARG A 110 -19.97 1.88 1.06
N ARG A 111 -20.20 0.57 1.00
CA ARG A 111 -20.11 -0.31 2.15
C ARG A 111 -18.70 -0.33 2.75
N MET A 112 -17.65 -0.44 1.92
CA MET A 112 -16.25 -0.36 2.38
C MET A 112 -16.01 0.92 3.18
N LYS A 113 -16.44 2.07 2.65
CA LYS A 113 -16.31 3.37 3.31
C LYS A 113 -17.11 3.43 4.62
N GLU A 114 -18.39 3.07 4.60
CA GLU A 114 -19.29 3.15 5.74
C GLU A 114 -18.87 2.24 6.90
N GLU A 115 -18.25 1.10 6.58
CA GLU A 115 -17.72 0.16 7.57
C GLU A 115 -16.29 0.53 8.06
N GLY A 116 -15.76 1.68 7.63
CA GLY A 116 -14.50 2.23 8.14
C GLY A 116 -13.24 1.64 7.51
N HIS A 117 -13.37 1.03 6.33
CA HIS A 117 -12.22 0.56 5.56
C HIS A 117 -11.61 1.70 4.74
N THR A 118 -10.31 1.58 4.49
CA THR A 118 -9.61 2.47 3.56
C THR A 118 -9.79 1.97 2.13
N VAL A 119 -10.18 2.87 1.22
CA VAL A 119 -10.23 2.57 -0.22
C VAL A 119 -9.09 3.31 -0.89
N GLY A 120 -8.17 2.57 -1.49
CA GLY A 120 -6.98 3.06 -2.19
C GLY A 120 -7.06 2.80 -3.70
N ASN A 121 -6.17 3.45 -4.43
CA ASN A 121 -6.13 3.47 -5.89
C ASN A 121 -5.30 2.30 -6.44
N HIS A 122 -5.89 1.52 -7.37
CA HIS A 122 -5.21 0.43 -8.09
C HIS A 122 -5.24 0.64 -9.60
N THR A 123 -5.25 1.89 -10.05
CA THR A 123 -5.43 2.35 -11.44
C THR A 123 -6.81 2.11 -12.01
N TYR A 124 -7.11 2.73 -13.15
CA TYR A 124 -8.44 2.57 -13.74
C TYR A 124 -8.58 1.27 -14.54
N HIS A 125 -7.57 0.93 -15.36
CA HIS A 125 -7.60 -0.23 -16.26
C HIS A 125 -6.67 -1.37 -15.85
N HIS A 126 -5.93 -1.24 -14.74
CA HIS A 126 -4.95 -2.23 -14.29
C HIS A 126 -3.81 -2.49 -15.31
N PRO A 127 -3.23 -1.45 -15.94
CA PRO A 127 -2.14 -1.64 -16.89
C PRO A 127 -0.82 -1.96 -16.17
N ASP A 128 0.17 -2.39 -16.93
CA ASP A 128 1.56 -2.39 -16.48
C ASP A 128 2.07 -0.94 -16.43
N MET A 129 2.11 -0.36 -15.23
CA MET A 129 2.44 1.06 -15.04
C MET A 129 3.89 1.38 -15.40
N SER A 130 4.80 0.41 -15.41
CA SER A 130 6.18 0.58 -15.86
C SER A 130 6.31 0.77 -17.40
N GLN A 131 5.24 0.49 -18.14
CA GLN A 131 5.18 0.64 -19.59
C GLN A 131 4.46 1.92 -20.03
N ILE A 132 3.96 2.70 -19.08
CA ILE A 132 3.31 3.99 -19.39
C ILE A 132 4.39 5.02 -19.70
N SER A 133 4.33 5.61 -20.89
CA SER A 133 5.40 6.43 -21.45
C SER A 133 5.32 7.91 -21.12
N THR A 134 4.21 8.40 -20.55
CA THR A 134 4.04 9.81 -20.23
C THR A 134 3.43 10.02 -18.85
N LYS A 135 3.85 11.11 -18.19
CA LYS A 135 3.29 11.53 -16.92
C LYS A 135 1.78 11.75 -16.99
N GLU A 136 1.29 12.33 -18.08
CA GLU A 136 -0.14 12.59 -18.29
C GLU A 136 -0.94 11.29 -18.34
N SER A 137 -0.43 10.26 -19.00
CA SER A 137 -1.08 8.94 -19.07
C SER A 137 -1.08 8.26 -17.70
N PHE A 138 0.02 8.38 -16.95
CA PHE A 138 0.13 7.88 -15.59
C PHE A 138 -0.88 8.56 -14.65
N GLU A 139 -0.88 9.90 -14.63
CA GLU A 139 -1.78 10.68 -13.80
C GLU A 139 -3.25 10.41 -14.15
N LYS A 140 -3.56 10.20 -15.44
CA LYS A 140 -4.92 9.90 -15.89
C LYS A 140 -5.44 8.58 -15.33
N GLU A 141 -4.63 7.52 -15.30
CA GLU A 141 -4.99 6.24 -14.69
C GLU A 141 -5.37 6.38 -13.21
N LEU A 142 -4.71 7.29 -12.49
CA LEU A 142 -5.00 7.54 -11.08
C LEU A 142 -6.22 8.46 -10.90
N GLN A 143 -6.28 9.57 -11.64
CA GLN A 143 -7.35 10.56 -11.52
C GLN A 143 -8.72 10.00 -11.92
N ASP A 144 -8.77 9.14 -12.93
CA ASP A 144 -10.04 8.53 -13.36
C ASP A 144 -10.63 7.63 -12.25
N VAL A 145 -9.80 6.92 -11.47
CA VAL A 145 -10.25 6.15 -10.29
C VAL A 145 -10.78 7.07 -9.20
N GLU A 146 -10.03 8.12 -8.89
CA GLU A 146 -10.41 9.10 -7.88
C GLU A 146 -11.75 9.77 -8.21
N ALA A 147 -11.94 10.12 -9.49
CA ALA A 147 -13.20 10.72 -9.97
C ALA A 147 -14.40 9.76 -9.84
N GLU A 148 -14.25 8.48 -10.17
CA GLU A 148 -15.32 7.50 -10.00
C GLU A 148 -15.63 7.26 -8.51
N TYR A 149 -14.61 7.20 -7.65
CA TYR A 149 -14.81 7.10 -6.22
C TYR A 149 -15.57 8.29 -5.65
N GLN A 150 -15.15 9.51 -6.00
CA GLN A 150 -15.80 10.75 -5.55
C GLN A 150 -17.26 10.82 -6.02
N LYS A 151 -17.54 10.43 -7.24
CA LYS A 151 -18.90 10.38 -7.79
C LYS A 151 -19.84 9.45 -7.01
N ILE A 152 -19.31 8.33 -6.49
CA ILE A 152 -20.10 7.33 -5.77
C ILE A 152 -20.24 7.68 -4.29
N THR A 153 -19.17 8.19 -3.66
CA THR A 153 -19.11 8.43 -2.21
C THR A 153 -19.36 9.87 -1.81
N GLY A 154 -19.21 10.82 -2.74
CA GLY A 154 -19.23 12.25 -2.46
C GLY A 154 -17.95 12.79 -1.77
N GLU A 155 -16.94 11.95 -1.58
CA GLU A 155 -15.70 12.32 -0.86
C GLU A 155 -14.46 12.05 -1.73
N GLU A 156 -13.37 12.72 -1.39
CA GLU A 156 -12.07 12.46 -2.02
C GLU A 156 -11.52 11.08 -1.61
N MET A 157 -10.91 10.38 -2.56
CA MET A 157 -10.22 9.12 -2.30
C MET A 157 -8.93 9.36 -1.51
N THR A 158 -8.60 8.46 -0.59
CA THR A 158 -7.29 8.47 0.09
C THR A 158 -6.16 8.33 -0.92
N LYS A 159 -5.05 9.05 -0.68
CA LYS A 159 -3.88 9.05 -1.59
C LYS A 159 -2.97 7.84 -1.36
N PHE A 160 -3.57 6.67 -1.18
CA PHE A 160 -2.86 5.39 -1.18
C PHE A 160 -2.98 4.75 -2.55
N TYR A 161 -1.84 4.38 -3.11
CA TYR A 161 -1.72 3.76 -4.42
C TYR A 161 -0.95 2.44 -4.32
N ARG A 162 -1.41 1.44 -5.06
CA ARG A 162 -0.68 0.19 -5.26
C ARG A 162 -0.52 -0.06 -6.76
N PRO A 163 0.71 -0.20 -7.27
CA PRO A 163 0.92 -0.48 -8.69
C PRO A 163 0.39 -1.87 -9.07
N PRO A 164 -0.33 -2.00 -10.19
CA PRO A 164 -0.71 -3.29 -10.75
C PRO A 164 0.49 -4.22 -10.92
N GLN A 165 0.28 -5.50 -10.64
CA GLN A 165 1.29 -6.55 -10.80
C GLN A 165 2.58 -6.34 -9.98
N GLY A 166 2.64 -5.33 -9.12
CA GLY A 166 3.85 -4.94 -8.41
C GLY A 166 4.95 -4.38 -9.32
N LYS A 167 4.62 -3.94 -10.53
CA LYS A 167 5.57 -3.40 -11.48
C LYS A 167 5.74 -1.90 -11.35
N TYR A 168 6.98 -1.46 -11.35
CA TYR A 168 7.35 -0.05 -11.25
C TYR A 168 8.70 0.20 -11.95
N ASN A 169 9.01 1.45 -12.20
CA ASN A 169 10.33 1.95 -12.59
C ASN A 169 10.67 3.20 -11.78
N GLU A 170 11.85 3.76 -11.98
CA GLU A 170 12.33 4.96 -11.27
C GLU A 170 12.07 6.27 -12.05
N ASP A 171 11.40 6.22 -13.21
CA ASP A 171 11.10 7.38 -14.07
C ASP A 171 9.92 8.21 -13.57
#